data_ba7ba0f99e18d5c5b96607da9c458d99
#
_entry.id   ba7ba0f99e18d5c5b96607da9c458d99
#
_cell.length_a   1.000
_cell.length_b   1.000
_cell.length_c   1.000
_cell.angle_alpha   90.00
_cell.angle_beta   90.00
_cell.angle_gamma   90.00
#
_symmetry.space_group_name_H-M   'P 1'
#
loop_
_entity.id
_entity.type
_entity.pdbx_description
1 polymer ?
#
loop_
_entity_poly.entity_id
_entity_poly.type
_entity_poly.pdbx_seq_one_letter_code
_entity_poly.pdbx_strand_id
1 'polypeptide(L)'
;MKLHKLFMMFGLALAIIPTSAQRTFDLKLYDGRPTYVSSDANDTAKVRVYLPEEKMATGRAVVICPGGGYVGLAIGHEGYDWGEFFQSQGIAAVVLKYRFPRGNPNVPISDAENALKLVRRHAEAWKINSNDVGIMGSSAGGHLAATIATTAPDGAKPNFQILFYPVISMMEGYGHAGSLHHLLGNLPSESDQRKYSADMNVSNTTPRAFIVLSDDDDVVPSANGVNYYLALNKNGVRSSLHVFPSGGHGWGCKVGFRYHAEMMMALKAWLRSF
;
A
#
# COMPACT_ATOMS: atom_id res chain seq x y z
N MET A 1 -1.20 57.51 -56.97
CA MET A 1 -0.62 56.20 -56.61
C MET A 1 -0.66 56.10 -55.10
N LYS A 2 -1.68 55.38 -54.53
CA LYS A 2 -1.88 55.22 -53.07
C LYS A 2 -1.41 53.84 -52.66
N LEU A 3 -0.39 53.79 -51.79
CA LEU A 3 0.19 52.57 -51.26
C LEU A 3 -0.62 52.13 -50.07
N HIS A 4 -1.33 50.98 -50.16
CA HIS A 4 -2.03 50.36 -49.04
C HIS A 4 -1.04 49.51 -48.27
N LYS A 5 -0.76 49.87 -47.01
CA LYS A 5 -0.01 49.04 -46.07
C LYS A 5 -0.95 48.01 -45.48
N LEU A 6 -0.73 46.74 -45.82
CA LEU A 6 -1.41 45.58 -45.23
C LEU A 6 -0.73 45.27 -43.89
N PHE A 7 -1.44 45.50 -42.78
CA PHE A 7 -1.02 45.10 -41.44
C PHE A 7 -1.45 43.64 -41.22
N MET A 8 -0.47 42.74 -41.23
CA MET A 8 -0.67 41.34 -40.89
C MET A 8 -0.64 41.21 -39.35
N MET A 9 -1.78 41.08 -38.69
CA MET A 9 -1.87 40.71 -37.28
C MET A 9 -1.56 39.22 -37.13
N PHE A 10 -0.40 38.88 -36.58
CA PHE A 10 -0.11 37.56 -36.10
C PHE A 10 -0.86 37.34 -34.77
N GLY A 11 -1.99 36.65 -34.83
CA GLY A 11 -2.68 36.14 -33.66
C GLY A 11 -1.88 35.01 -33.02
N LEU A 12 -1.29 35.30 -31.85
CA LEU A 12 -0.68 34.28 -31.01
C LEU A 12 -1.80 33.40 -30.41
N ALA A 13 -2.07 32.27 -31.05
CA ALA A 13 -2.98 31.26 -30.47
C ALA A 13 -2.24 30.64 -29.26
N LEU A 14 -2.58 31.09 -28.04
CA LEU A 14 -2.21 30.36 -26.84
C LEU A 14 -2.88 28.99 -26.92
N ALA A 15 -2.10 27.95 -27.22
CA ALA A 15 -2.53 26.58 -27.05
C ALA A 15 -2.78 26.37 -25.55
N ILE A 16 -4.05 26.31 -25.15
CA ILE A 16 -4.45 25.84 -23.83
C ILE A 16 -4.09 24.36 -23.80
N ILE A 17 -2.94 24.03 -23.22
CA ILE A 17 -2.59 22.65 -22.91
C ILE A 17 -3.58 22.24 -21.79
N PRO A 18 -4.48 21.28 -22.02
CA PRO A 18 -5.37 20.83 -20.95
C PRO A 18 -4.51 20.25 -19.84
N THR A 19 -4.46 20.90 -18.70
CA THR A 19 -3.87 20.30 -17.49
C THR A 19 -4.71 19.06 -17.18
N SER A 20 -4.09 17.88 -17.21
CA SER A 20 -4.76 16.63 -16.87
C SER A 20 -5.27 16.72 -15.44
N ALA A 21 -6.59 16.76 -15.26
CA ALA A 21 -7.24 16.78 -13.96
C ALA A 21 -6.93 15.50 -13.16
N GLN A 22 -7.13 15.53 -11.83
CA GLN A 22 -7.12 14.32 -11.01
C GLN A 22 -8.05 13.26 -11.61
N ARG A 23 -7.58 12.02 -11.67
CA ARG A 23 -8.37 10.90 -12.24
C ARG A 23 -8.49 9.78 -11.22
N THR A 24 -9.74 9.31 -11.01
CA THR A 24 -10.03 8.13 -10.20
C THR A 24 -10.87 7.17 -11.03
N PHE A 25 -10.43 5.90 -11.11
CA PHE A 25 -11.11 4.87 -11.90
C PHE A 25 -10.78 3.47 -11.39
N ASP A 26 -11.65 2.51 -11.70
CA ASP A 26 -11.46 1.11 -11.34
C ASP A 26 -10.89 0.31 -12.52
N LEU A 27 -10.01 -0.64 -12.21
CA LEU A 27 -9.48 -1.61 -13.16
C LEU A 27 -9.61 -3.04 -12.62
N LYS A 28 -9.76 -4.00 -13.53
CA LYS A 28 -9.51 -5.41 -13.20
C LYS A 28 -8.03 -5.60 -12.93
N LEU A 29 -7.69 -6.43 -11.94
CA LEU A 29 -6.29 -6.75 -11.66
C LEU A 29 -5.69 -7.72 -12.69
N TYR A 30 -6.54 -8.57 -13.28
CA TYR A 30 -6.15 -9.60 -14.23
C TYR A 30 -6.93 -9.43 -15.54
N ASP A 31 -6.24 -9.54 -16.68
CA ASP A 31 -6.84 -9.58 -18.02
C ASP A 31 -7.35 -10.98 -18.39
N GLY A 32 -7.02 -11.98 -17.59
CA GLY A 32 -7.39 -13.37 -17.74
C GLY A 32 -7.56 -14.10 -16.42
N ARG A 33 -7.44 -15.43 -16.43
CA ARG A 33 -7.54 -16.24 -15.22
C ARG A 33 -6.28 -16.06 -14.35
N PRO A 34 -6.40 -15.75 -13.05
CA PRO A 34 -5.26 -15.66 -12.15
C PRO A 34 -4.61 -17.04 -11.93
N THR A 35 -3.30 -17.06 -11.67
CA THR A 35 -2.55 -18.29 -11.37
C THR A 35 -3.10 -19.03 -10.16
N TYR A 36 -3.42 -18.28 -9.10
CA TYR A 36 -4.04 -18.82 -7.89
C TYR A 36 -5.51 -18.40 -7.86
N VAL A 37 -6.40 -19.37 -7.76
CA VAL A 37 -7.85 -19.16 -7.82
C VAL A 37 -8.40 -19.19 -6.40
N SER A 38 -9.28 -18.24 -6.06
CA SER A 38 -10.07 -18.30 -4.84
C SER A 38 -11.04 -19.49 -4.90
N SER A 39 -11.31 -20.12 -3.76
CA SER A 39 -12.37 -21.12 -3.64
C SER A 39 -13.77 -20.54 -3.82
N ASP A 40 -13.92 -19.22 -3.79
CA ASP A 40 -15.15 -18.51 -4.09
C ASP A 40 -15.03 -17.79 -5.44
N ALA A 41 -15.81 -18.23 -6.42
CA ALA A 41 -15.79 -17.67 -7.77
C ALA A 41 -16.22 -16.17 -7.83
N ASN A 42 -16.97 -15.70 -6.82
CA ASN A 42 -17.39 -14.31 -6.73
C ASN A 42 -16.33 -13.40 -6.08
N ASP A 43 -15.31 -13.98 -5.46
CA ASP A 43 -14.20 -13.25 -4.86
C ASP A 43 -13.19 -12.84 -5.94
N THR A 44 -13.38 -11.66 -6.50
CA THR A 44 -12.58 -11.13 -7.62
C THR A 44 -11.65 -10.01 -7.16
N ALA A 45 -10.40 -10.05 -7.63
CA ALA A 45 -9.44 -8.99 -7.40
C ALA A 45 -9.65 -7.82 -8.38
N LYS A 46 -9.62 -6.59 -7.85
CA LYS A 46 -9.66 -5.36 -8.63
C LYS A 46 -8.94 -4.24 -7.89
N VAL A 47 -8.63 -3.18 -8.62
CA VAL A 47 -7.97 -2.01 -8.06
C VAL A 47 -8.76 -0.75 -8.37
N ARG A 48 -8.75 0.20 -7.42
CA ARG A 48 -9.13 1.59 -7.65
C ARG A 48 -7.86 2.43 -7.71
N VAL A 49 -7.70 3.13 -8.82
CA VAL A 49 -6.55 3.96 -9.13
C VAL A 49 -6.88 5.42 -8.87
N TYR A 50 -5.97 6.12 -8.20
CA TYR A 50 -6.03 7.55 -7.91
C TYR A 50 -4.79 8.19 -8.51
N LEU A 51 -4.93 8.97 -9.58
CA LEU A 51 -3.83 9.70 -10.21
C LEU A 51 -3.92 11.18 -9.87
N PRO A 52 -2.85 11.80 -9.37
CA PRO A 52 -2.82 13.23 -9.09
C PRO A 52 -2.94 14.06 -10.38
N GLU A 53 -3.20 15.35 -10.23
CA GLU A 53 -2.99 16.28 -11.34
C GLU A 53 -1.56 16.20 -11.84
N GLU A 54 -1.34 16.21 -13.15
CA GLU A 54 -0.03 16.02 -13.76
C GLU A 54 1.02 17.02 -13.23
N LYS A 55 0.62 18.29 -13.03
CA LYS A 55 1.49 19.34 -12.48
C LYS A 55 1.91 19.11 -11.02
N MET A 56 1.17 18.27 -10.27
CA MET A 56 1.43 17.95 -8.87
C MET A 56 2.13 16.60 -8.72
N ALA A 57 2.18 15.79 -9.78
CA ALA A 57 2.69 14.44 -9.74
C ALA A 57 4.18 14.40 -9.33
N THR A 58 4.47 13.68 -8.26
CA THR A 58 5.85 13.47 -7.77
C THR A 58 6.59 12.37 -8.51
N GLY A 59 5.88 11.54 -9.27
CA GLY A 59 6.38 10.30 -9.84
C GLY A 59 6.30 9.10 -8.89
N ARG A 60 6.02 9.31 -7.60
CA ARG A 60 5.86 8.23 -6.61
C ARG A 60 4.50 7.57 -6.72
N ALA A 61 4.44 6.26 -6.42
CA ALA A 61 3.19 5.51 -6.32
C ALA A 61 3.15 4.61 -5.09
N VAL A 62 1.94 4.26 -4.64
CA VAL A 62 1.74 3.33 -3.53
C VAL A 62 0.57 2.38 -3.82
N VAL A 63 0.78 1.07 -3.64
CA VAL A 63 -0.29 0.06 -3.60
C VAL A 63 -0.78 -0.06 -2.17
N ILE A 64 -2.09 0.00 -1.94
CA ILE A 64 -2.70 0.03 -0.62
C ILE A 64 -3.50 -1.25 -0.39
N CYS A 65 -3.18 -1.99 0.66
CA CYS A 65 -3.81 -3.23 1.10
C CYS A 65 -4.61 -2.96 2.40
N PRO A 66 -5.93 -2.79 2.34
CA PRO A 66 -6.76 -2.57 3.53
C PRO A 66 -6.75 -3.78 4.47
N GLY A 67 -6.98 -3.57 5.77
CA GLY A 67 -7.18 -4.64 6.74
C GLY A 67 -8.57 -5.26 6.66
N GLY A 68 -8.84 -6.16 7.60
CA GLY A 68 -10.12 -6.89 7.72
C GLY A 68 -9.93 -8.38 8.00
N GLY A 69 -8.84 -8.76 8.68
CA GLY A 69 -8.60 -10.13 9.19
C GLY A 69 -8.52 -11.22 8.12
N TYR A 70 -8.34 -10.87 6.85
CA TYR A 70 -8.41 -11.77 5.69
C TYR A 70 -9.79 -12.38 5.39
N VAL A 71 -10.86 -11.85 5.99
CA VAL A 71 -12.25 -12.25 5.73
C VAL A 71 -13.14 -11.08 5.31
N GLY A 72 -12.64 -9.87 5.44
CA GLY A 72 -13.28 -8.62 5.04
C GLY A 72 -12.25 -7.62 4.56
N LEU A 73 -12.71 -6.45 4.13
CA LEU A 73 -11.86 -5.32 3.79
C LEU A 73 -12.45 -4.02 4.37
N ALA A 74 -11.69 -3.38 5.24
CA ALA A 74 -11.97 -2.04 5.74
C ALA A 74 -11.68 -0.98 4.65
N ILE A 75 -12.21 -1.20 3.44
CA ILE A 75 -11.77 -0.56 2.19
C ILE A 75 -12.03 0.95 2.15
N GLY A 76 -12.93 1.49 2.98
CA GLY A 76 -13.17 2.91 3.13
C GLY A 76 -11.94 3.59 3.74
N HIS A 77 -11.89 3.59 5.08
CA HIS A 77 -10.87 4.34 5.85
C HIS A 77 -9.45 3.74 5.85
N GLU A 78 -9.28 2.48 5.44
CA GLU A 78 -7.96 1.87 5.26
C GLU A 78 -7.56 1.71 3.79
N GLY A 79 -8.42 2.15 2.87
CA GLY A 79 -8.19 2.09 1.43
C GLY A 79 -8.47 3.41 0.73
N TYR A 80 -9.75 3.72 0.48
CA TYR A 80 -10.14 4.84 -0.36
C TYR A 80 -9.72 6.21 0.21
N ASP A 81 -9.89 6.43 1.51
CA ASP A 81 -9.48 7.69 2.16
C ASP A 81 -7.96 7.90 2.04
N TRP A 82 -7.18 6.82 2.14
CA TRP A 82 -5.74 6.87 1.85
C TRP A 82 -5.45 7.15 0.37
N GLY A 83 -6.26 6.59 -0.55
CA GLY A 83 -6.16 6.87 -1.98
C GLY A 83 -6.29 8.37 -2.27
N GLU A 84 -7.31 9.01 -1.70
CA GLU A 84 -7.55 10.45 -1.81
C GLU A 84 -6.43 11.26 -1.15
N PHE A 85 -5.98 10.85 0.04
CA PHE A 85 -4.85 11.50 0.70
C PHE A 85 -3.60 11.50 -0.16
N PHE A 86 -3.13 10.34 -0.66
CA PHE A 86 -1.92 10.26 -1.48
C PHE A 86 -2.08 11.05 -2.78
N GLN A 87 -3.24 10.95 -3.43
CA GLN A 87 -3.55 11.75 -4.63
C GLN A 87 -3.40 13.24 -4.36
N SER A 88 -3.89 13.74 -3.21
CA SER A 88 -3.73 15.15 -2.81
C SER A 88 -2.28 15.55 -2.51
N GLN A 89 -1.40 14.59 -2.20
CA GLN A 89 0.04 14.81 -2.01
C GLN A 89 0.86 14.64 -3.30
N GLY A 90 0.22 14.50 -4.46
CA GLY A 90 0.91 14.30 -5.73
C GLY A 90 1.45 12.87 -5.91
N ILE A 91 1.03 11.93 -5.10
CA ILE A 91 1.44 10.52 -5.14
C ILE A 91 0.32 9.69 -5.75
N ALA A 92 0.60 8.89 -6.77
CA ALA A 92 -0.38 7.96 -7.31
C ALA A 92 -0.70 6.86 -6.29
N ALA A 93 -1.97 6.52 -6.12
CA ALA A 93 -2.38 5.44 -5.22
C ALA A 93 -3.22 4.39 -5.94
N VAL A 94 -3.01 3.13 -5.58
CA VAL A 94 -3.72 1.98 -6.14
C VAL A 94 -4.26 1.14 -4.99
N VAL A 95 -5.53 1.32 -4.68
CA VAL A 95 -6.21 0.58 -3.62
C VAL A 95 -6.60 -0.79 -4.14
N LEU A 96 -6.05 -1.81 -3.51
CA LEU A 96 -6.24 -3.20 -3.91
C LEU A 96 -7.40 -3.84 -3.11
N LYS A 97 -8.45 -4.24 -3.81
CA LYS A 97 -9.39 -5.25 -3.32
C LYS A 97 -8.78 -6.62 -3.61
N TYR A 98 -7.96 -7.11 -2.70
CA TYR A 98 -7.40 -8.46 -2.81
C TYR A 98 -8.44 -9.54 -2.45
N ARG A 99 -8.24 -10.74 -3.01
CA ARG A 99 -9.08 -11.91 -2.72
C ARG A 99 -8.69 -12.54 -1.38
N PHE A 100 -9.67 -13.13 -0.71
CA PHE A 100 -9.44 -13.76 0.57
C PHE A 100 -8.73 -15.11 0.44
N PRO A 101 -7.78 -15.41 1.34
CA PRO A 101 -6.94 -16.61 1.25
C PRO A 101 -7.71 -17.90 1.48
N ARG A 102 -8.64 -17.93 2.43
CA ARG A 102 -9.39 -19.16 2.80
C ARG A 102 -8.46 -20.36 3.00
N GLY A 103 -7.33 -20.16 3.70
CA GLY A 103 -6.28 -21.15 3.91
C GLY A 103 -5.25 -21.27 2.79
N ASN A 104 -5.35 -20.50 1.71
CA ASN A 104 -4.34 -20.44 0.65
C ASN A 104 -3.69 -19.05 0.57
N PRO A 105 -2.56 -18.83 1.21
CA PRO A 105 -1.90 -17.52 1.27
C PRO A 105 -1.43 -17.01 -0.11
N ASN A 106 -1.22 -17.90 -1.07
CA ASN A 106 -0.80 -17.49 -2.41
C ASN A 106 -1.85 -16.65 -3.15
N VAL A 107 -3.13 -16.74 -2.76
CA VAL A 107 -4.22 -15.97 -3.39
C VAL A 107 -4.01 -14.46 -3.18
N PRO A 108 -4.03 -13.91 -1.94
CA PRO A 108 -3.82 -12.48 -1.72
C PRO A 108 -2.38 -12.04 -2.04
N ILE A 109 -1.36 -12.89 -1.85
CA ILE A 109 0.03 -12.59 -2.19
C ILE A 109 0.15 -12.33 -3.69
N SER A 110 -0.39 -13.23 -4.53
CA SER A 110 -0.36 -13.02 -5.98
C SER A 110 -1.12 -11.76 -6.41
N ASP A 111 -2.20 -11.40 -5.73
CA ASP A 111 -2.94 -10.17 -6.01
C ASP A 111 -2.09 -8.93 -5.71
N ALA A 112 -1.40 -8.89 -4.57
CA ALA A 112 -0.54 -7.76 -4.20
C ALA A 112 0.68 -7.65 -5.13
N GLU A 113 1.32 -8.76 -5.48
CA GLU A 113 2.40 -8.78 -6.48
C GLU A 113 1.95 -8.27 -7.85
N ASN A 114 0.77 -8.71 -8.31
CA ASN A 114 0.23 -8.26 -9.59
C ASN A 114 -0.20 -6.81 -9.57
N ALA A 115 -0.66 -6.27 -8.43
CA ALA A 115 -0.93 -4.84 -8.28
C ALA A 115 0.35 -4.00 -8.43
N LEU A 116 1.46 -4.40 -7.82
CA LEU A 116 2.76 -3.74 -7.98
C LEU A 116 3.27 -3.82 -9.44
N LYS A 117 3.15 -4.98 -10.06
CA LYS A 117 3.47 -5.17 -11.48
C LYS A 117 2.57 -4.33 -12.38
N LEU A 118 1.26 -4.21 -12.07
CA LEU A 118 0.31 -3.38 -12.81
C LEU A 118 0.74 -1.91 -12.78
N VAL A 119 1.07 -1.36 -11.60
CA VAL A 119 1.58 0.01 -11.48
C VAL A 119 2.80 0.23 -12.36
N ARG A 120 3.77 -0.69 -12.32
CA ARG A 120 4.99 -0.59 -13.14
C ARG A 120 4.74 -0.69 -14.64
N ARG A 121 3.80 -1.55 -15.07
CA ARG A 121 3.40 -1.62 -16.50
C ARG A 121 2.77 -0.33 -17.02
N HIS A 122 2.08 0.41 -16.15
CA HIS A 122 1.44 1.68 -16.49
C HIS A 122 2.29 2.92 -16.13
N ALA A 123 3.52 2.74 -15.69
CA ALA A 123 4.36 3.81 -15.16
C ALA A 123 4.49 5.01 -16.12
N GLU A 124 4.75 4.77 -17.38
CA GLU A 124 4.83 5.82 -18.39
C GLU A 124 3.50 6.57 -18.56
N ALA A 125 2.40 5.84 -18.76
CA ALA A 125 1.06 6.42 -18.98
C ALA A 125 0.51 7.16 -17.75
N TRP A 126 0.96 6.80 -16.55
CA TRP A 126 0.54 7.39 -15.28
C TRP A 126 1.55 8.37 -14.72
N LYS A 127 2.64 8.66 -15.44
CA LYS A 127 3.75 9.55 -15.01
C LYS A 127 4.37 9.10 -13.68
N ILE A 128 4.58 7.80 -13.51
CA ILE A 128 5.16 7.16 -12.34
C ILE A 128 6.61 6.76 -12.62
N ASN A 129 7.49 6.95 -11.64
CA ASN A 129 8.81 6.34 -11.63
C ASN A 129 8.69 4.88 -11.16
N SER A 130 8.95 3.92 -12.04
CA SER A 130 8.87 2.48 -11.74
C SER A 130 9.79 2.03 -10.58
N ASN A 131 10.81 2.84 -10.25
CA ASN A 131 11.73 2.62 -9.14
C ASN A 131 11.33 3.35 -7.84
N ASP A 132 10.13 3.94 -7.79
CA ASP A 132 9.59 4.60 -6.59
C ASP A 132 8.12 4.18 -6.35
N VAL A 133 7.91 2.86 -6.30
CA VAL A 133 6.60 2.23 -6.07
C VAL A 133 6.61 1.50 -4.75
N GLY A 134 5.85 2.00 -3.78
CA GLY A 134 5.73 1.41 -2.46
C GLY A 134 4.50 0.51 -2.28
N ILE A 135 4.44 -0.10 -1.11
CA ILE A 135 3.27 -0.83 -0.63
C ILE A 135 2.86 -0.30 0.75
N MET A 136 1.57 -0.21 0.98
CA MET A 136 0.99 0.18 2.27
C MET A 136 -0.02 -0.86 2.71
N GLY A 137 -0.13 -1.08 4.01
CA GLY A 137 -1.21 -1.91 4.53
C GLY A 137 -1.49 -1.67 6.01
N SER A 138 -2.72 -2.01 6.40
CA SER A 138 -3.21 -1.89 7.77
C SER A 138 -3.64 -3.27 8.28
N SER A 139 -3.37 -3.58 9.55
CA SER A 139 -3.83 -4.83 10.18
C SER A 139 -3.43 -6.09 9.36
N ALA A 140 -4.35 -6.94 8.95
CA ALA A 140 -4.09 -8.06 8.04
C ALA A 140 -3.55 -7.62 6.66
N GLY A 141 -3.98 -6.46 6.15
CA GLY A 141 -3.38 -5.86 4.95
C GLY A 141 -1.95 -5.38 5.19
N GLY A 142 -1.62 -4.98 6.43
CA GLY A 142 -0.26 -4.72 6.87
C GLY A 142 0.62 -5.97 6.85
N HIS A 143 0.05 -7.12 7.24
CA HIS A 143 0.71 -8.42 7.08
C HIS A 143 0.99 -8.72 5.61
N LEU A 144 0.00 -8.56 4.73
CA LEU A 144 0.18 -8.77 3.30
C LEU A 144 1.28 -7.85 2.74
N ALA A 145 1.27 -6.57 3.11
CA ALA A 145 2.28 -5.60 2.68
C ALA A 145 3.69 -5.97 3.18
N ALA A 146 3.84 -6.34 4.45
CA ALA A 146 5.12 -6.75 5.03
C ALA A 146 5.63 -8.07 4.43
N THR A 147 4.74 -9.04 4.17
CA THR A 147 5.06 -10.28 3.46
C THR A 147 5.62 -9.98 2.06
N ILE A 148 4.94 -9.13 1.28
CA ILE A 148 5.42 -8.71 -0.04
C ILE A 148 6.77 -7.99 0.06
N ALA A 149 6.95 -7.11 1.04
CA ALA A 149 8.20 -6.37 1.23
C ALA A 149 9.39 -7.29 1.54
N THR A 150 9.17 -8.41 2.21
CA THR A 150 10.23 -9.35 2.63
C THR A 150 10.47 -10.49 1.65
N THR A 151 9.43 -10.95 0.91
CA THR A 151 9.51 -12.21 0.15
C THR A 151 9.26 -12.08 -1.34
N ALA A 152 8.70 -10.94 -1.82
CA ALA A 152 8.37 -10.81 -3.24
C ALA A 152 9.60 -10.89 -4.15
N PRO A 153 9.46 -11.52 -5.32
CA PRO A 153 10.53 -11.55 -6.32
C PRO A 153 10.75 -10.15 -6.92
N ASP A 154 11.90 -10.01 -7.59
CA ASP A 154 12.29 -8.76 -8.27
C ASP A 154 11.21 -8.11 -9.11
N GLY A 155 10.74 -7.59 -9.72
CA GLY A 155 9.59 -7.09 -10.48
C GLY A 155 8.29 -6.86 -9.67
N ALA A 156 8.13 -7.52 -8.52
CA ALA A 156 7.04 -7.31 -7.58
C ALA A 156 7.49 -6.70 -6.24
N LYS A 157 8.80 -6.59 -5.99
CA LYS A 157 9.34 -6.04 -4.75
C LYS A 157 9.08 -4.52 -4.67
N PRO A 158 8.48 -4.01 -3.58
CA PRO A 158 8.25 -2.57 -3.41
C PRO A 158 9.55 -1.83 -3.10
N ASN A 159 9.59 -0.51 -3.32
CA ASN A 159 10.73 0.35 -3.02
C ASN A 159 10.67 0.93 -1.61
N PHE A 160 9.49 0.95 -1.00
CA PHE A 160 9.24 1.34 0.39
C PHE A 160 7.96 0.67 0.91
N GLN A 161 7.78 0.63 2.22
CA GLN A 161 6.58 0.09 2.86
C GLN A 161 6.05 1.02 3.96
N ILE A 162 4.72 1.08 4.10
CA ILE A 162 3.99 1.87 5.10
C ILE A 162 3.03 0.93 5.82
N LEU A 163 3.17 0.79 7.13
CA LEU A 163 2.46 -0.22 7.91
C LEU A 163 1.72 0.43 9.09
N PHE A 164 0.42 0.24 9.15
CA PHE A 164 -0.45 0.73 10.22
C PHE A 164 -0.93 -0.45 11.07
N TYR A 165 -0.59 -0.44 12.36
CA TYR A 165 -0.93 -1.51 13.31
C TYR A 165 -0.90 -2.90 12.66
N PRO A 166 0.20 -3.26 11.96
CA PRO A 166 0.23 -4.43 11.11
C PRO A 166 0.21 -5.72 11.95
N VAL A 167 -0.51 -6.73 11.50
CA VAL A 167 -0.15 -8.09 11.83
C VAL A 167 1.20 -8.37 11.16
N ILE A 168 2.12 -9.00 11.85
CA ILE A 168 3.47 -9.34 11.35
C ILE A 168 3.76 -10.82 11.54
N SER A 169 3.58 -11.31 12.77
CA SER A 169 3.87 -12.69 13.11
C SER A 169 2.64 -13.58 12.93
N MET A 170 2.88 -14.77 12.39
CA MET A 170 1.94 -15.89 12.40
C MET A 170 2.28 -16.90 13.49
N MET A 171 3.28 -16.58 14.36
CA MET A 171 3.61 -17.42 15.51
C MET A 171 2.67 -17.14 16.67
N GLU A 172 2.53 -18.13 17.57
CA GLU A 172 1.84 -17.95 18.84
C GLU A 172 2.55 -16.90 19.72
N GLY A 173 1.80 -16.31 20.66
CA GLY A 173 2.29 -15.36 21.65
C GLY A 173 1.87 -13.92 21.37
N TYR A 174 2.21 -13.36 20.22
CA TYR A 174 1.82 -11.98 19.84
C TYR A 174 1.21 -11.86 18.44
N GLY A 175 1.09 -12.98 17.73
CA GLY A 175 0.40 -13.03 16.44
C GLY A 175 -1.11 -12.83 16.59
N HIS A 176 -1.77 -12.40 15.52
CA HIS A 176 -3.23 -12.28 15.49
C HIS A 176 -3.85 -13.60 15.03
N ALA A 177 -4.44 -14.36 15.97
CA ALA A 177 -4.97 -15.71 15.72
C ALA A 177 -6.00 -15.78 14.58
N GLY A 178 -6.87 -14.77 14.45
CA GLY A 178 -7.84 -14.70 13.36
C GLY A 178 -7.16 -14.60 11.98
N SER A 179 -6.14 -13.76 11.83
CA SER A 179 -5.38 -13.65 10.58
C SER A 179 -4.60 -14.92 10.26
N LEU A 180 -4.00 -15.56 11.26
CA LEU A 180 -3.34 -16.87 11.14
C LEU A 180 -4.29 -17.92 10.57
N HIS A 181 -5.45 -18.08 11.22
CA HIS A 181 -6.47 -19.06 10.82
C HIS A 181 -6.98 -18.84 9.39
N HIS A 182 -7.33 -17.59 9.06
CA HIS A 182 -7.88 -17.30 7.74
C HIS A 182 -6.83 -17.40 6.63
N LEU A 183 -5.56 -17.08 6.94
CA LEU A 183 -4.48 -17.12 5.96
C LEU A 183 -4.00 -18.56 5.70
N LEU A 184 -3.75 -19.34 6.77
CA LEU A 184 -3.07 -20.63 6.70
C LEU A 184 -3.98 -21.83 7.00
N GLY A 185 -5.23 -21.61 7.41
CA GLY A 185 -6.17 -22.69 7.80
C GLY A 185 -6.08 -23.07 9.27
N ASN A 186 -6.74 -24.18 9.63
CA ASN A 186 -6.98 -24.56 11.04
C ASN A 186 -5.75 -25.10 11.76
N LEU A 187 -4.85 -25.79 11.05
CA LEU A 187 -3.70 -26.47 11.63
C LEU A 187 -2.44 -26.20 10.79
N PRO A 188 -1.99 -24.94 10.73
CA PRO A 188 -0.78 -24.63 10.00
C PRO A 188 0.45 -25.24 10.67
N SER A 189 1.38 -25.75 9.87
CA SER A 189 2.66 -26.22 10.38
C SER A 189 3.48 -25.04 10.95
N GLU A 190 4.37 -25.31 11.89
CA GLU A 190 5.29 -24.29 12.40
C GLU A 190 6.15 -23.70 11.26
N SER A 191 6.51 -24.52 10.27
CA SER A 191 7.22 -24.07 9.08
C SER A 191 6.43 -23.04 8.28
N ASP A 192 5.09 -23.25 8.12
CA ASP A 192 4.23 -22.30 7.44
C ASP A 192 4.08 -21.01 8.26
N GLN A 193 3.90 -21.13 9.58
CA GLN A 193 3.84 -19.97 10.47
C GLN A 193 5.11 -19.12 10.35
N ARG A 194 6.31 -19.74 10.40
CA ARG A 194 7.59 -19.06 10.22
C ARG A 194 7.73 -18.41 8.84
N LYS A 195 7.35 -19.14 7.78
CA LYS A 195 7.40 -18.67 6.40
C LYS A 195 6.58 -17.39 6.19
N TYR A 196 5.43 -17.29 6.83
CA TYR A 196 4.54 -16.13 6.72
C TYR A 196 4.64 -15.16 7.90
N SER A 197 5.67 -15.25 8.74
CA SER A 197 6.02 -14.24 9.75
C SER A 197 7.05 -13.29 9.15
N ALA A 198 6.63 -12.06 8.83
CA ALA A 198 7.47 -11.12 8.09
C ALA A 198 8.72 -10.70 8.84
N ASP A 199 8.69 -10.65 10.18
CA ASP A 199 9.84 -10.36 11.05
C ASP A 199 10.95 -11.41 10.93
N MET A 200 10.60 -12.66 10.61
CA MET A 200 11.54 -13.77 10.40
C MET A 200 12.14 -13.79 8.99
N ASN A 201 11.60 -13.00 8.06
CA ASN A 201 12.00 -12.99 6.65
C ASN A 201 12.69 -11.67 6.24
N VAL A 202 13.00 -10.80 7.19
CA VAL A 202 13.74 -9.56 6.92
C VAL A 202 15.16 -9.85 6.47
N SER A 203 15.59 -9.15 5.43
CA SER A 203 16.96 -9.16 4.93
C SER A 203 17.47 -7.74 4.69
N ASN A 204 18.73 -7.58 4.35
CA ASN A 204 19.34 -6.28 3.99
C ASN A 204 18.76 -5.69 2.68
N THR A 205 18.02 -6.49 1.91
CA THR A 205 17.32 -6.04 0.69
C THR A 205 15.84 -5.69 0.95
N THR A 206 15.35 -5.88 2.18
CA THR A 206 14.00 -5.45 2.58
C THR A 206 13.90 -3.91 2.47
N PRO A 207 12.86 -3.36 1.84
CA PRO A 207 12.75 -1.92 1.64
C PRO A 207 12.49 -1.16 2.95
N ARG A 208 12.89 0.12 2.96
CA ARG A 208 12.64 1.03 4.08
C ARG A 208 11.17 1.02 4.54
N ALA A 209 10.95 1.22 5.83
CA ALA A 209 9.63 1.10 6.43
C ALA A 209 9.23 2.33 7.26
N PHE A 210 7.93 2.67 7.20
CA PHE A 210 7.25 3.54 8.15
C PHE A 210 6.20 2.70 8.88
N ILE A 211 6.28 2.64 10.21
CA ILE A 211 5.43 1.79 11.05
C ILE A 211 4.73 2.65 12.09
N VAL A 212 3.40 2.50 12.21
CA VAL A 212 2.59 3.24 13.20
C VAL A 212 1.71 2.29 13.99
N LEU A 213 1.71 2.45 15.29
CA LEU A 213 1.01 1.59 16.25
C LEU A 213 0.25 2.43 17.28
N SER A 214 -0.74 1.82 17.94
CA SER A 214 -1.28 2.26 19.22
C SER A 214 -0.79 1.32 20.34
N ASP A 215 -0.43 1.88 21.50
CA ASP A 215 0.05 1.09 22.63
C ASP A 215 -1.07 0.26 23.26
N ASP A 216 -2.31 0.79 23.22
CA ASP A 216 -3.53 0.19 23.72
C ASP A 216 -4.29 -0.69 22.70
N ASP A 217 -3.61 -1.17 21.64
CA ASP A 217 -4.23 -2.07 20.65
C ASP A 217 -4.44 -3.46 21.25
N ASP A 218 -5.70 -3.80 21.51
CA ASP A 218 -6.15 -5.07 22.09
C ASP A 218 -6.50 -6.15 21.04
N VAL A 219 -6.43 -5.80 19.75
CA VAL A 219 -6.70 -6.71 18.62
C VAL A 219 -5.40 -7.26 18.02
N VAL A 220 -4.46 -6.37 17.71
CA VAL A 220 -3.13 -6.72 17.20
C VAL A 220 -2.08 -6.12 18.12
N PRO A 221 -1.49 -6.92 19.02
CA PRO A 221 -0.50 -6.44 19.98
C PRO A 221 0.61 -5.62 19.28
N SER A 222 0.94 -4.46 19.86
CA SER A 222 1.97 -3.54 19.34
C SER A 222 3.33 -4.22 19.16
N ALA A 223 3.57 -5.33 19.87
CA ALA A 223 4.75 -6.19 19.72
C ALA A 223 4.97 -6.65 18.26
N ASN A 224 3.91 -6.81 17.45
CA ASN A 224 4.05 -7.11 16.02
C ASN A 224 4.92 -6.07 15.31
N GLY A 225 4.55 -4.81 15.36
CA GLY A 225 5.30 -3.74 14.71
C GLY A 225 6.64 -3.46 15.36
N VAL A 226 6.76 -3.58 16.68
CA VAL A 226 8.02 -3.39 17.42
C VAL A 226 9.05 -4.45 17.02
N ASN A 227 8.68 -5.73 17.01
CA ASN A 227 9.59 -6.82 16.64
C ASN A 227 9.99 -6.72 15.16
N TYR A 228 9.08 -6.31 14.29
CA TYR A 228 9.41 -6.07 12.88
C TYR A 228 10.43 -4.92 12.72
N TYR A 229 10.22 -3.81 13.45
CA TYR A 229 11.19 -2.71 13.47
C TYR A 229 12.58 -3.18 13.95
N LEU A 230 12.64 -3.99 15.02
CA LEU A 230 13.91 -4.54 15.51
C LEU A 230 14.59 -5.45 14.49
N ALA A 231 13.81 -6.29 13.78
CA ALA A 231 14.32 -7.14 12.71
C ALA A 231 14.86 -6.30 11.53
N LEU A 232 14.16 -5.24 11.12
CA LEU A 232 14.60 -4.29 10.10
C LEU A 232 15.92 -3.62 10.51
N ASN A 233 15.97 -3.10 11.73
CA ASN A 233 17.16 -2.43 12.26
C ASN A 233 18.38 -3.37 12.31
N LYS A 234 18.19 -4.60 12.80
CA LYS A 234 19.23 -5.64 12.83
C LYS A 234 19.82 -5.94 11.44
N ASN A 235 19.00 -5.81 10.40
CA ASN A 235 19.42 -6.03 9.01
C ASN A 235 19.88 -4.75 8.28
N GLY A 236 20.06 -3.63 8.99
CA GLY A 236 20.52 -2.36 8.43
C GLY A 236 19.49 -1.65 7.56
N VAL A 237 18.21 -2.02 7.64
CA VAL A 237 17.11 -1.40 6.89
C VAL A 237 16.66 -0.12 7.59
N ARG A 238 16.65 1.01 6.85
CA ARG A 238 16.15 2.28 7.37
C ARG A 238 14.65 2.18 7.67
N SER A 239 14.26 2.44 8.90
CA SER A 239 12.87 2.37 9.33
C SER A 239 12.53 3.44 10.36
N SER A 240 11.25 3.81 10.42
CA SER A 240 10.69 4.75 11.39
C SER A 240 9.55 4.06 12.11
N LEU A 241 9.56 4.07 13.44
CA LEU A 241 8.53 3.49 14.28
C LEU A 241 7.89 4.58 15.13
N HIS A 242 6.56 4.65 15.12
CA HIS A 242 5.75 5.56 15.92
C HIS A 242 4.73 4.75 16.72
N VAL A 243 4.76 4.88 18.03
CA VAL A 243 3.80 4.26 18.94
C VAL A 243 3.06 5.37 19.67
N PHE A 244 1.75 5.49 19.38
CA PHE A 244 0.89 6.45 20.07
C PHE A 244 0.29 5.82 21.34
N PRO A 245 0.13 6.62 22.42
CA PRO A 245 -0.31 6.08 23.72
C PRO A 245 -1.68 5.43 23.70
N SER A 246 -2.54 5.81 22.76
CA SER A 246 -3.91 5.27 22.64
C SER A 246 -4.46 5.42 21.23
N GLY A 247 -5.54 4.69 20.95
CA GLY A 247 -6.24 4.71 19.66
C GLY A 247 -6.85 3.37 19.33
N GLY A 248 -6.46 2.31 20.05
CA GLY A 248 -6.90 0.95 19.78
C GLY A 248 -6.52 0.50 18.37
N HIS A 249 -7.38 -0.27 17.75
CA HIS A 249 -7.17 -0.85 16.43
C HIS A 249 -8.07 -0.24 15.35
N GLY A 250 -7.62 -0.25 14.09
CA GLY A 250 -8.49 -0.02 12.94
C GLY A 250 -8.85 1.46 12.69
N TRP A 251 -8.06 2.43 13.15
CA TRP A 251 -8.34 3.85 12.91
C TRP A 251 -8.02 4.31 11.49
N GLY A 252 -7.06 3.70 10.78
CA GLY A 252 -6.74 4.00 9.38
C GLY A 252 -6.50 5.49 9.12
N CYS A 253 -7.21 6.06 8.13
CA CYS A 253 -7.17 7.49 7.78
C CYS A 253 -8.20 8.35 8.53
N LYS A 254 -8.90 7.79 9.52
CA LYS A 254 -10.00 8.51 10.22
C LYS A 254 -9.50 9.75 10.94
N VAL A 255 -10.10 10.90 10.67
CA VAL A 255 -9.82 12.17 11.37
C VAL A 255 -10.17 12.13 12.86
N GLY A 256 -11.01 11.20 13.29
CA GLY A 256 -11.35 10.97 14.69
C GLY A 256 -10.27 10.22 15.48
N PHE A 257 -9.20 9.74 14.85
CA PHE A 257 -8.04 9.24 15.59
C PHE A 257 -7.38 10.39 16.34
N ARG A 258 -7.23 10.26 17.65
CA ARG A 258 -6.75 11.34 18.53
C ARG A 258 -5.43 11.98 18.07
N TYR A 259 -4.54 11.18 17.51
CA TYR A 259 -3.21 11.60 17.04
C TYR A 259 -3.12 11.70 15.52
N HIS A 260 -4.26 11.90 14.85
CA HIS A 260 -4.32 11.96 13.39
C HIS A 260 -3.35 13.02 12.82
N ALA A 261 -3.32 14.21 13.40
CA ALA A 261 -2.48 15.30 12.91
C ALA A 261 -0.98 14.97 13.02
N GLU A 262 -0.55 14.45 14.17
CA GLU A 262 0.84 14.08 14.45
C GLU A 262 1.28 12.92 13.54
N MET A 263 0.43 11.91 13.39
CA MET A 263 0.67 10.78 12.49
C MET A 263 0.82 11.25 11.04
N MET A 264 -0.07 12.12 10.55
CA MET A 264 -0.01 12.66 9.19
C MET A 264 1.22 13.54 8.97
N MET A 265 1.64 14.34 9.98
CA MET A 265 2.90 15.09 9.91
C MET A 265 4.11 14.17 9.82
N ALA A 266 4.16 13.13 10.64
CA ALA A 266 5.24 12.14 10.62
C ALA A 266 5.32 11.41 9.27
N LEU A 267 4.17 10.93 8.74
CA LEU A 267 4.11 10.28 7.44
C LEU A 267 4.57 11.19 6.29
N LYS A 268 4.09 12.44 6.25
CA LYS A 268 4.52 13.42 5.25
C LYS A 268 6.01 13.73 5.35
N ALA A 269 6.54 13.87 6.57
CA ALA A 269 7.98 14.10 6.78
C ALA A 269 8.81 12.92 6.30
N TRP A 270 8.37 11.69 6.61
CA TRP A 270 9.05 10.47 6.17
C TRP A 270 9.03 10.32 4.64
N LEU A 271 7.89 10.55 3.99
CA LEU A 271 7.76 10.49 2.52
C LEU A 271 8.66 11.51 1.80
N ARG A 272 9.03 12.61 2.45
CA ARG A 272 9.96 13.62 1.89
C ARG A 272 11.43 13.34 2.19
N SER A 273 11.75 12.32 2.99
CA SER A 273 13.12 12.03 3.44
C SER A 273 13.95 11.22 2.41
N PHE A 274 13.36 10.83 1.28
CA PHE A 274 14.03 10.05 0.24
C PHE A 274 13.42 10.28 -1.14
#